data_b3aa8f1f0fd700cf84064d0eabaf7302
#
_entry.id   b3aa8f1f0fd700cf84064d0eabaf7302
#
_cell.length_a   1.000
_cell.length_b   1.000
_cell.length_c   1.000
_cell.angle_alpha   90.00
_cell.angle_beta   90.00
_cell.angle_gamma   90.00
#
_symmetry.space_group_name_H-M   'P 1'
#
loop_
_entity.id
_entity.type
_entity.pdbx_description
1 polymer ?
#
loop_
_entity_poly.entity_id
_entity_poly.type
_entity_poly.pdbx_seq_one_letter_code
_entity_poly.pdbx_strand_id
1 'polypeptide(L)'
;MDLRRFITLKTVVEEGSFLRASQKLCCTQSTVTFHIQQLEQEFSVQLFEKIGRRMCLTREGKKLLPHIYELTRVMDTLREAAKKESDPDGELRVVSGETLLSYRMPQVLQRFRQRAPKVRLSLQSLNCYVIRDTLLNDEADVGVFYRVGNDDALNRRELGEQSLVLVASPQIVDVDFTEPGRHNACSFIINEPQCVFRQIFESTLRQRRITVENTIELLSIESIKRCVAANIGVSYLPRFAVEKELESGELIELPFGEQSQTITAMCAHHAGKAVSPAMHTFIQCVEESFVAG
;
A
#
# COMPACT_ATOMS: atom_id res chain seq x y z
N MET A 1 -8.12 -3.80 34.43
CA MET A 1 -7.83 -4.21 33.03
C MET A 1 -6.32 -4.40 32.87
N ASP A 2 -5.84 -5.61 32.60
CA ASP A 2 -4.39 -5.88 32.39
C ASP A 2 -4.12 -6.02 30.88
N LEU A 3 -3.31 -5.14 30.35
CA LEU A 3 -2.96 -5.08 28.92
C LEU A 3 -2.28 -6.35 28.40
N ARG A 4 -1.59 -7.10 29.25
CA ARG A 4 -0.99 -8.40 28.89
C ARG A 4 -2.02 -9.42 28.40
N ARG A 5 -3.25 -9.34 28.90
CA ARG A 5 -4.33 -10.25 28.48
C ARG A 5 -4.75 -10.02 27.04
N PHE A 6 -4.75 -8.76 26.56
CA PHE A 6 -5.06 -8.41 25.16
C PHE A 6 -3.95 -8.87 24.20
N ILE A 7 -2.68 -8.73 24.63
CA ILE A 7 -1.55 -9.28 23.87
C ILE A 7 -1.67 -10.81 23.78
N THR A 8 -2.07 -11.47 24.89
CA THR A 8 -2.27 -12.91 24.89
C THR A 8 -3.37 -13.33 23.93
N LEU A 9 -4.52 -12.63 23.92
CA LEU A 9 -5.62 -12.91 23.00
C LEU A 9 -5.18 -12.74 21.53
N LYS A 10 -4.54 -11.61 21.20
CA LYS A 10 -3.98 -11.36 19.88
C LYS A 10 -3.06 -12.51 19.45
N THR A 11 -2.11 -12.90 20.30
CA THR A 11 -1.16 -13.97 19.99
C THR A 11 -1.84 -15.32 19.81
N VAL A 12 -2.88 -15.66 20.60
CA VAL A 12 -3.66 -16.90 20.44
C VAL A 12 -4.35 -16.94 19.08
N VAL A 13 -4.89 -15.82 18.63
CA VAL A 13 -5.55 -15.71 17.32
C VAL A 13 -4.55 -15.85 16.18
N GLU A 14 -3.43 -15.14 16.23
CA GLU A 14 -2.36 -15.17 15.21
C GLU A 14 -1.73 -16.56 15.10
N GLU A 15 -1.46 -17.22 16.21
CA GLU A 15 -0.85 -18.56 16.23
C GLU A 15 -1.86 -19.68 15.96
N GLY A 16 -3.16 -19.39 16.08
CA GLY A 16 -4.23 -20.37 15.93
C GLY A 16 -4.17 -21.53 16.97
N SER A 17 -3.37 -21.36 18.06
CA SER A 17 -3.14 -22.39 19.07
C SER A 17 -2.70 -21.79 20.40
N PHE A 18 -3.38 -22.18 21.49
CA PHE A 18 -3.01 -21.81 22.86
C PHE A 18 -1.60 -22.29 23.25
N LEU A 19 -1.19 -23.46 22.75
CA LEU A 19 0.14 -24.02 23.00
C LEU A 19 1.21 -23.17 22.28
N ARG A 20 1.02 -22.86 21.00
CA ARG A 20 1.98 -22.03 20.24
C ARG A 20 2.05 -20.61 20.80
N ALA A 21 0.91 -20.04 21.18
CA ALA A 21 0.89 -18.74 21.85
C ALA A 21 1.65 -18.75 23.18
N SER A 22 1.55 -19.80 24.00
CA SER A 22 2.31 -19.91 25.23
C SER A 22 3.82 -19.97 24.99
N GLN A 23 4.27 -20.68 23.96
CA GLN A 23 5.68 -20.73 23.56
C GLN A 23 6.18 -19.35 23.10
N LYS A 24 5.41 -18.66 22.24
CA LYS A 24 5.74 -17.33 21.74
C LYS A 24 5.79 -16.28 22.85
N LEU A 25 4.90 -16.40 23.85
CA LEU A 25 4.82 -15.49 25.00
C LEU A 25 5.74 -15.89 26.16
N CYS A 26 6.54 -16.97 26.01
CA CYS A 26 7.44 -17.49 27.05
C CYS A 26 6.71 -17.72 28.38
N CYS A 27 5.49 -18.27 28.35
CA CYS A 27 4.66 -18.57 29.53
C CYS A 27 4.02 -19.97 29.42
N THR A 28 3.30 -20.41 30.49
CA THR A 28 2.60 -21.70 30.46
C THR A 28 1.28 -21.61 29.71
N GLN A 29 0.80 -22.72 29.15
CA GLN A 29 -0.52 -22.78 28.50
C GLN A 29 -1.65 -22.45 29.50
N SER A 30 -1.49 -22.82 30.78
CA SER A 30 -2.44 -22.45 31.85
C SER A 30 -2.51 -20.94 32.06
N THR A 31 -1.39 -20.22 31.95
CA THR A 31 -1.35 -18.75 32.01
C THR A 31 -2.10 -18.13 30.80
N VAL A 32 -1.91 -18.66 29.61
CA VAL A 32 -2.65 -18.21 28.43
C VAL A 32 -4.15 -18.44 28.62
N THR A 33 -4.55 -19.63 29.05
CA THR A 33 -5.96 -19.95 29.32
C THR A 33 -6.56 -19.03 30.39
N PHE A 34 -5.83 -18.79 31.47
CA PHE A 34 -6.24 -17.87 32.53
C PHE A 34 -6.46 -16.45 32.03
N HIS A 35 -5.55 -15.93 31.21
CA HIS A 35 -5.68 -14.59 30.61
C HIS A 35 -6.93 -14.48 29.75
N ILE A 36 -7.24 -15.49 28.93
CA ILE A 36 -8.44 -15.50 28.09
C ILE A 36 -9.70 -15.54 28.96
N GLN A 37 -9.75 -16.42 29.93
CA GLN A 37 -10.91 -16.52 30.85
C GLN A 37 -11.15 -15.20 31.59
N GLN A 38 -10.09 -14.50 32.02
CA GLN A 38 -10.21 -13.20 32.67
C GLN A 38 -10.78 -12.12 31.72
N LEU A 39 -10.44 -12.13 30.43
CA LEU A 39 -11.06 -11.24 29.44
C LEU A 39 -12.53 -11.60 29.21
N GLU A 40 -12.86 -12.89 29.13
CA GLU A 40 -14.22 -13.37 28.96
C GLU A 40 -15.12 -12.95 30.17
N GLN A 41 -14.59 -13.04 31.37
CA GLN A 41 -15.27 -12.55 32.56
C GLN A 41 -15.43 -11.03 32.58
N GLU A 42 -14.37 -10.28 32.25
CA GLU A 42 -14.36 -8.82 32.26
C GLU A 42 -15.35 -8.23 31.24
N PHE A 43 -15.48 -8.85 30.09
CA PHE A 43 -16.44 -8.43 29.04
C PHE A 43 -17.79 -9.15 29.11
N SER A 44 -17.93 -10.14 29.99
CA SER A 44 -19.14 -10.98 30.11
C SER A 44 -19.53 -11.66 28.79
N VAL A 45 -18.53 -12.08 27.99
CA VAL A 45 -18.72 -12.79 26.71
C VAL A 45 -17.73 -13.94 26.60
N GLN A 46 -18.12 -14.97 25.87
CA GLN A 46 -17.18 -16.02 25.45
C GLN A 46 -16.44 -15.56 24.19
N LEU A 47 -15.10 -15.60 24.21
CA LEU A 47 -14.24 -15.25 23.09
C LEU A 47 -13.89 -16.45 22.23
N PHE A 48 -13.80 -17.65 22.84
CA PHE A 48 -13.50 -18.89 22.15
C PHE A 48 -14.54 -19.97 22.44
N GLU A 49 -14.79 -20.78 21.42
CA GLU A 49 -15.61 -21.98 21.49
C GLU A 49 -14.86 -23.19 20.93
N LYS A 50 -15.16 -24.37 21.45
CA LYS A 50 -14.55 -25.61 20.99
C LYS A 50 -15.41 -26.25 19.90
N ILE A 51 -14.90 -26.28 18.68
CA ILE A 51 -15.53 -26.97 17.56
C ILE A 51 -14.69 -28.21 17.22
N GLY A 52 -15.18 -29.38 17.64
CA GLY A 52 -14.44 -30.62 17.52
C GLY A 52 -13.16 -30.63 18.36
N ARG A 53 -12.01 -30.67 17.69
CA ARG A 53 -10.68 -30.62 18.35
C ARG A 53 -10.00 -29.26 18.27
N ARG A 54 -10.67 -28.24 17.73
CA ARG A 54 -10.10 -26.89 17.53
C ARG A 54 -10.82 -25.87 18.39
N MET A 55 -10.05 -24.90 18.90
CA MET A 55 -10.58 -23.69 19.52
C MET A 55 -10.75 -22.63 18.45
N CYS A 56 -11.97 -22.13 18.28
CA CYS A 56 -12.32 -21.11 17.28
C CYS A 56 -12.86 -19.87 17.98
N LEU A 57 -12.63 -18.70 17.40
CA LEU A 57 -13.25 -17.45 17.86
C LEU A 57 -14.77 -17.52 17.67
N THR A 58 -15.50 -17.14 18.71
CA THR A 58 -16.95 -16.90 18.68
C THR A 58 -17.28 -15.70 17.81
N ARG A 59 -18.56 -15.47 17.54
CA ARG A 59 -19.04 -14.25 16.86
C ARG A 59 -18.66 -12.97 17.63
N GLU A 60 -18.78 -13.02 18.94
CA GLU A 60 -18.42 -11.94 19.88
C GLU A 60 -16.90 -11.71 19.87
N GLY A 61 -16.10 -12.76 19.89
CA GLY A 61 -14.65 -12.69 19.78
C GLY A 61 -14.21 -12.02 18.48
N LYS A 62 -14.84 -12.36 17.35
CA LYS A 62 -14.56 -11.74 16.05
C LYS A 62 -14.91 -10.25 16.01
N LYS A 63 -15.98 -9.81 16.70
CA LYS A 63 -16.35 -8.39 16.81
C LYS A 63 -15.36 -7.58 17.62
N LEU A 64 -14.82 -8.15 18.71
CA LEU A 64 -13.87 -7.46 19.59
C LEU A 64 -12.45 -7.42 19.01
N LEU A 65 -12.10 -8.36 18.15
CA LEU A 65 -10.75 -8.50 17.62
C LEU A 65 -10.18 -7.23 16.94
N PRO A 66 -10.90 -6.50 16.09
CA PRO A 66 -10.39 -5.24 15.50
C PRO A 66 -10.02 -4.20 16.56
N HIS A 67 -10.83 -4.06 17.60
CA HIS A 67 -10.57 -3.12 18.70
C HIS A 67 -9.35 -3.53 19.54
N ILE A 68 -9.10 -4.84 19.66
CA ILE A 68 -7.93 -5.36 20.35
C ILE A 68 -6.66 -5.10 19.55
N TYR A 69 -6.71 -5.24 18.25
CA TYR A 69 -5.59 -4.85 17.37
C TYR A 69 -5.31 -3.35 17.46
N GLU A 70 -6.34 -2.52 17.46
CA GLU A 70 -6.20 -1.07 17.60
C GLU A 70 -5.59 -0.70 18.96
N LEU A 71 -6.08 -1.29 20.08
CA LEU A 71 -5.54 -1.09 21.41
C LEU A 71 -4.05 -1.48 21.49
N THR A 72 -3.69 -2.64 20.98
CA THR A 72 -2.29 -3.08 20.97
C THR A 72 -1.41 -2.17 20.13
N ARG A 73 -1.91 -1.66 19.00
CA ARG A 73 -1.21 -0.68 18.17
C ARG A 73 -0.95 0.64 18.91
N VAL A 74 -1.95 1.18 19.60
CA VAL A 74 -1.79 2.40 20.40
C VAL A 74 -0.76 2.19 21.52
N MET A 75 -0.74 1.02 22.15
CA MET A 75 0.29 0.69 23.14
C MET A 75 1.70 0.66 22.57
N ASP A 76 1.86 0.10 21.38
CA ASP A 76 3.17 0.06 20.74
C ASP A 76 3.63 1.48 20.37
N THR A 77 2.71 2.32 19.90
CA THR A 77 2.98 3.76 19.65
C THR A 77 3.40 4.50 20.94
N LEU A 78 2.72 4.23 22.07
CA LEU A 78 3.09 4.81 23.37
C LEU A 78 4.47 4.34 23.86
N ARG A 79 4.80 3.06 23.66
CA ARG A 79 6.12 2.52 24.01
C ARG A 79 7.21 3.14 23.16
N GLU A 80 6.94 3.40 21.89
CA GLU A 80 7.86 4.06 20.98
C GLU A 80 8.06 5.53 21.32
N ALA A 81 6.97 6.25 21.62
CA ALA A 81 7.04 7.64 22.05
C ALA A 81 7.79 7.79 23.42
N ALA A 82 7.76 6.75 24.26
CA ALA A 82 8.47 6.72 25.54
C ALA A 82 9.95 6.30 25.43
N LYS A 83 10.36 5.72 24.29
CA LYS A 83 11.79 5.47 24.03
C LYS A 83 12.44 6.81 23.75
N LYS A 84 13.45 7.17 24.55
CA LYS A 84 14.36 8.27 24.17
C LYS A 84 14.80 8.02 22.74
N GLU A 85 14.68 9.03 21.87
CA GLU A 85 15.16 9.00 20.49
C GLU A 85 16.62 8.51 20.47
N SER A 86 16.81 7.21 20.31
CA SER A 86 18.08 6.73 19.79
C SER A 86 18.10 7.18 18.33
N ASP A 87 19.09 7.97 17.96
CA ASP A 87 19.31 8.34 16.55
C ASP A 87 19.04 7.11 15.67
N PRO A 88 18.17 7.23 14.66
CA PRO A 88 17.92 6.11 13.75
C PRO A 88 19.24 5.66 13.12
N ASP A 89 19.53 4.36 13.20
CA ASP A 89 20.70 3.74 12.62
C ASP A 89 20.38 2.40 11.96
N GLY A 90 21.38 1.73 11.44
CA GLY A 90 21.24 0.43 10.80
C GLY A 90 20.86 0.51 9.32
N GLU A 91 20.19 -0.52 8.83
CA GLU A 91 19.76 -0.63 7.43
C GLU A 91 18.23 -0.58 7.33
N LEU A 92 17.73 0.10 6.28
CA LEU A 92 16.31 0.18 5.95
C LEU A 92 16.13 -0.20 4.48
N ARG A 93 15.35 -1.25 4.23
CA ARG A 93 15.00 -1.75 2.90
C ARG A 93 13.63 -1.21 2.48
N VAL A 94 13.62 -0.35 1.47
CA VAL A 94 12.40 0.29 0.96
C VAL A 94 12.14 -0.15 -0.48
N VAL A 95 10.88 -0.42 -0.79
CA VAL A 95 10.41 -0.70 -2.14
C VAL A 95 9.33 0.29 -2.54
N SER A 96 9.33 0.77 -3.79
CA SER A 96 8.34 1.73 -4.25
C SER A 96 7.92 1.49 -5.69
N GLY A 97 6.66 1.84 -6.01
CA GLY A 97 6.21 1.91 -7.40
C GLY A 97 6.96 3.01 -8.17
N GLU A 98 7.28 2.76 -9.44
CA GLU A 98 8.12 3.64 -10.26
C GLU A 98 7.62 5.09 -10.30
N THR A 99 6.32 5.30 -10.53
CA THR A 99 5.73 6.63 -10.60
C THR A 99 5.84 7.40 -9.28
N LEU A 100 5.57 6.73 -8.13
CA LEU A 100 5.74 7.33 -6.81
C LEU A 100 7.22 7.61 -6.52
N LEU A 101 8.10 6.69 -6.94
CA LEU A 101 9.54 6.83 -6.78
C LEU A 101 10.06 8.06 -7.53
N SER A 102 9.63 8.27 -8.77
CA SER A 102 10.11 9.36 -9.61
C SER A 102 9.59 10.73 -9.16
N TYR A 103 8.34 10.84 -8.69
CA TYR A 103 7.70 12.13 -8.47
C TYR A 103 7.47 12.51 -7.00
N ARG A 104 7.33 11.54 -6.10
CA ARG A 104 7.02 11.78 -4.68
C ARG A 104 8.18 11.46 -3.76
N MET A 105 8.91 10.37 -4.02
CA MET A 105 9.99 9.92 -3.15
C MET A 105 11.20 10.86 -3.03
N PRO A 106 11.60 11.67 -4.02
CA PRO A 106 12.76 12.55 -3.85
C PRO A 106 12.66 13.47 -2.62
N GLN A 107 11.48 14.04 -2.36
CA GLN A 107 11.25 14.90 -1.18
C GLN A 107 11.27 14.08 0.12
N VAL A 108 10.69 12.88 0.12
CA VAL A 108 10.75 11.93 1.25
C VAL A 108 12.18 11.60 1.58
N LEU A 109 12.98 11.24 0.59
CA LEU A 109 14.39 10.85 0.75
C LEU A 109 15.24 12.01 1.28
N GLN A 110 15.00 13.23 0.80
CA GLN A 110 15.69 14.41 1.29
C GLN A 110 15.42 14.64 2.79
N ARG A 111 14.15 14.58 3.21
CA ARG A 111 13.76 14.72 4.63
C ARG A 111 14.30 13.58 5.48
N PHE A 112 14.20 12.35 4.98
CA PHE A 112 14.70 11.18 5.68
C PHE A 112 16.21 11.25 5.91
N ARG A 113 16.99 11.63 4.90
CA ARG A 113 18.45 11.80 5.04
C ARG A 113 18.85 12.83 6.09
N GLN A 114 18.04 13.89 6.26
CA GLN A 114 18.26 14.91 7.29
C GLN A 114 17.95 14.37 8.69
N ARG A 115 16.89 13.57 8.85
CA ARG A 115 16.42 13.05 10.15
C ARG A 115 17.12 11.75 10.58
N ALA A 116 17.62 11.00 9.62
CA ALA A 116 18.24 9.69 9.85
C ALA A 116 19.56 9.53 9.07
N PRO A 117 20.58 10.40 9.30
CA PRO A 117 21.79 10.42 8.49
C PRO A 117 22.66 9.17 8.65
N LYS A 118 22.46 8.40 9.74
CA LYS A 118 23.23 7.17 10.02
C LYS A 118 22.59 5.93 9.41
N VAL A 119 21.36 6.00 8.87
CA VAL A 119 20.67 4.87 8.28
C VAL A 119 21.19 4.60 6.87
N ARG A 120 21.56 3.36 6.61
CA ARG A 120 21.85 2.86 5.27
C ARG A 120 20.53 2.49 4.59
N LEU A 121 20.11 3.29 3.61
CA LEU A 121 18.89 3.07 2.84
C LEU A 121 19.18 2.21 1.61
N SER A 122 18.46 1.09 1.46
CA SER A 122 18.32 0.33 0.22
C SER A 122 16.97 0.64 -0.38
N LEU A 123 16.91 1.07 -1.64
CA LEU A 123 15.68 1.47 -2.33
C LEU A 123 15.58 0.79 -3.69
N GLN A 124 14.45 0.14 -3.95
CA GLN A 124 14.18 -0.55 -5.21
C GLN A 124 12.84 -0.10 -5.81
N SER A 125 12.81 0.00 -7.15
CA SER A 125 11.58 0.19 -7.90
C SER A 125 11.01 -1.16 -8.30
N LEU A 126 9.77 -1.43 -7.93
CA LEU A 126 9.08 -2.69 -8.21
C LEU A 126 7.61 -2.42 -8.59
N ASN A 127 7.00 -3.39 -9.22
CA ASN A 127 5.56 -3.43 -9.48
C ASN A 127 4.76 -3.58 -8.18
N CYS A 128 3.56 -3.01 -8.11
CA CYS A 128 2.74 -2.98 -6.89
C CYS A 128 2.42 -4.37 -6.31
N TYR A 129 2.19 -5.38 -7.16
CA TYR A 129 1.96 -6.76 -6.72
C TYR A 129 3.24 -7.40 -6.16
N VAL A 130 4.37 -7.17 -6.83
CA VAL A 130 5.68 -7.64 -6.35
C VAL A 130 6.04 -6.95 -5.04
N ILE A 131 5.78 -5.64 -4.88
CA ILE A 131 5.97 -4.92 -3.61
C ILE A 131 5.18 -5.58 -2.49
N ARG A 132 3.91 -5.88 -2.73
CA ARG A 132 3.06 -6.57 -1.76
C ARG A 132 3.68 -7.91 -1.32
N ASP A 133 4.07 -8.74 -2.27
CA ASP A 133 4.64 -10.06 -2.00
C ASP A 133 6.00 -9.95 -1.30
N THR A 134 6.86 -9.00 -1.67
CA THR A 134 8.13 -8.67 -1.02
C THR A 134 7.94 -8.29 0.45
N LEU A 135 6.90 -7.50 0.77
CA LEU A 135 6.56 -7.15 2.15
C LEU A 135 6.04 -8.35 2.94
N LEU A 136 5.18 -9.19 2.33
CA LEU A 136 4.63 -10.40 2.96
C LEU A 136 5.72 -11.43 3.27
N ASN A 137 6.75 -11.51 2.44
CA ASN A 137 7.91 -12.40 2.62
C ASN A 137 9.01 -11.81 3.52
N ASP A 138 8.82 -10.60 4.10
CA ASP A 138 9.83 -9.90 4.89
C ASP A 138 11.16 -9.61 4.14
N GLU A 139 11.10 -9.48 2.82
CA GLU A 139 12.24 -9.14 1.98
C GLU A 139 12.49 -7.62 1.93
N ALA A 140 11.49 -6.80 2.26
CA ALA A 140 11.59 -5.36 2.47
C ALA A 140 10.96 -4.95 3.82
N ASP A 141 11.33 -3.76 4.29
CA ASP A 141 10.84 -3.22 5.56
C ASP A 141 9.63 -2.32 5.37
N VAL A 142 9.65 -1.47 4.33
CA VAL A 142 8.56 -0.52 4.01
C VAL A 142 8.34 -0.50 2.50
N GLY A 143 7.07 -0.46 2.10
CA GLY A 143 6.65 -0.27 0.71
C GLY A 143 5.81 0.99 0.53
N VAL A 144 6.03 1.73 -0.57
CA VAL A 144 5.20 2.88 -0.99
C VAL A 144 4.68 2.60 -2.40
N PHE A 145 3.38 2.30 -2.52
CA PHE A 145 2.80 1.78 -3.75
C PHE A 145 1.29 2.04 -3.83
N TYR A 146 0.66 1.72 -4.96
CA TYR A 146 -0.79 1.81 -5.09
C TYR A 146 -1.46 0.54 -4.58
N ARG A 147 -2.64 0.70 -3.98
CA ARG A 147 -3.41 -0.40 -3.41
C ARG A 147 -3.66 -1.50 -4.45
N VAL A 148 -3.27 -2.72 -4.10
CA VAL A 148 -3.55 -3.95 -4.83
C VAL A 148 -4.04 -4.99 -3.82
N GLY A 149 -5.25 -5.51 -4.02
CA GLY A 149 -5.84 -6.49 -3.10
C GLY A 149 -6.11 -5.96 -1.68
N ASN A 150 -6.54 -6.87 -0.82
CA ASN A 150 -6.75 -6.64 0.62
C ASN A 150 -6.01 -7.73 1.38
N ASP A 151 -4.89 -7.37 2.01
CA ASP A 151 -4.10 -8.28 2.86
C ASP A 151 -4.10 -7.79 4.31
N ASP A 152 -4.70 -8.57 5.21
CA ASP A 152 -4.73 -8.28 6.65
C ASP A 152 -3.34 -8.44 7.30
N ALA A 153 -2.40 -9.08 6.60
CA ALA A 153 -1.02 -9.23 7.06
C ALA A 153 -0.13 -7.99 6.86
N LEU A 154 -0.66 -6.94 6.23
CA LEU A 154 0.03 -5.66 6.07
C LEU A 154 -0.60 -4.57 6.93
N ASN A 155 0.22 -3.88 7.73
CA ASN A 155 -0.15 -2.60 8.30
C ASN A 155 -0.07 -1.54 7.20
N ARG A 156 -1.21 -0.94 6.85
CA ARG A 156 -1.36 0.00 5.73
C ARG A 156 -1.73 1.38 6.23
N ARG A 157 -1.13 2.40 5.64
CA ARG A 157 -1.47 3.81 5.82
C ARG A 157 -1.80 4.38 4.45
N GLU A 158 -3.01 4.87 4.28
CA GLU A 158 -3.43 5.53 3.05
C GLU A 158 -2.79 6.91 2.96
N LEU A 159 -2.23 7.22 1.80
CA LEU A 159 -1.53 8.48 1.51
C LEU A 159 -2.38 9.42 0.65
N GLY A 160 -3.60 9.02 0.34
CA GLY A 160 -4.55 9.77 -0.46
C GLY A 160 -4.81 9.18 -1.84
N GLU A 161 -5.87 9.68 -2.45
CA GLU A 161 -6.28 9.30 -3.80
C GLU A 161 -5.54 10.12 -4.85
N GLN A 162 -5.18 9.46 -5.94
CA GLN A 162 -4.52 10.08 -7.09
C GLN A 162 -5.41 9.91 -8.32
N SER A 163 -5.77 11.01 -8.96
CA SER A 163 -6.56 11.00 -10.19
C SER A 163 -5.75 10.49 -11.36
N LEU A 164 -6.40 9.72 -12.24
CA LEU A 164 -5.83 9.22 -13.50
C LEU A 164 -6.39 10.01 -14.67
N VAL A 165 -5.55 10.31 -15.65
CA VAL A 165 -5.90 11.05 -16.86
C VAL A 165 -5.42 10.32 -18.11
N LEU A 166 -6.22 10.35 -19.16
CA LEU A 166 -5.82 9.88 -20.47
C LEU A 166 -5.14 11.05 -21.20
N VAL A 167 -3.90 10.86 -21.61
CA VAL A 167 -3.08 11.90 -22.23
C VAL A 167 -2.64 11.53 -23.64
N ALA A 168 -2.52 12.56 -24.46
CA ALA A 168 -2.08 12.47 -25.85
C ALA A 168 -1.26 13.69 -26.23
N SER A 169 -0.59 13.61 -27.39
CA SER A 169 -0.03 14.78 -28.07
C SER A 169 -1.16 15.71 -28.55
N PRO A 170 -0.98 17.04 -28.55
CA PRO A 170 -1.91 17.97 -29.22
C PRO A 170 -2.09 17.72 -30.71
N GLN A 171 -1.18 16.98 -31.33
CA GLN A 171 -1.22 16.63 -32.76
C GLN A 171 -2.05 15.37 -33.03
N ILE A 172 -2.56 14.68 -32.01
CA ILE A 172 -3.35 13.46 -32.22
C ILE A 172 -4.66 13.81 -32.92
N VAL A 173 -5.04 12.99 -33.87
CA VAL A 173 -6.27 13.17 -34.65
C VAL A 173 -7.07 11.88 -34.66
N ASP A 174 -8.38 11.99 -34.88
CA ASP A 174 -9.32 10.89 -35.09
C ASP A 174 -9.33 9.82 -33.98
N VAL A 175 -9.19 10.26 -32.72
CA VAL A 175 -9.36 9.40 -31.54
C VAL A 175 -10.54 9.87 -30.69
N ASP A 176 -11.36 8.92 -30.25
CA ASP A 176 -12.46 9.15 -29.32
C ASP A 176 -12.58 7.98 -28.33
N PHE A 177 -12.37 8.28 -27.07
CA PHE A 177 -12.49 7.32 -25.97
C PHE A 177 -13.82 7.50 -25.19
N THR A 178 -14.73 8.32 -25.70
CA THR A 178 -16.06 8.56 -25.10
C THR A 178 -17.15 7.76 -25.79
N GLU A 179 -16.97 7.36 -27.05
CA GLU A 179 -17.96 6.62 -27.84
C GLU A 179 -17.83 5.10 -27.63
N PRO A 180 -18.84 4.39 -27.07
CA PRO A 180 -18.79 2.95 -26.95
C PRO A 180 -18.68 2.24 -28.31
N GLY A 181 -17.86 1.19 -28.38
CA GLY A 181 -17.64 0.41 -29.60
C GLY A 181 -16.65 1.03 -30.59
N ARG A 182 -16.11 2.21 -30.28
CA ARG A 182 -15.12 2.90 -31.15
C ARG A 182 -13.83 2.08 -31.26
N HIS A 183 -13.30 2.02 -32.48
CA HIS A 183 -11.92 1.61 -32.73
C HIS A 183 -11.06 2.86 -32.94
N ASN A 184 -10.04 3.02 -32.11
CA ASN A 184 -9.07 4.11 -32.19
C ASN A 184 -7.79 3.62 -32.89
N ALA A 185 -7.45 4.18 -34.03
CA ALA A 185 -6.25 3.85 -34.81
C ALA A 185 -5.00 4.49 -34.16
N CYS A 186 -4.78 4.22 -32.87
CA CYS A 186 -3.63 4.69 -32.12
C CYS A 186 -3.07 3.60 -31.22
N SER A 187 -1.81 3.76 -30.81
CA SER A 187 -1.16 2.88 -29.85
C SER A 187 -1.49 3.29 -28.41
N PHE A 188 -1.68 2.31 -27.54
CA PHE A 188 -1.68 2.52 -26.09
C PHE A 188 -0.27 2.27 -25.54
N ILE A 189 0.36 3.29 -24.96
CA ILE A 189 1.74 3.25 -24.46
C ILE A 189 1.69 3.22 -22.94
N ILE A 190 2.16 2.13 -22.33
CA ILE A 190 1.98 1.90 -20.90
C ILE A 190 3.03 0.91 -20.37
N ASN A 191 3.07 0.73 -19.04
CA ASN A 191 3.91 -0.27 -18.37
C ASN A 191 3.40 -1.71 -18.62
N GLU A 192 4.01 -2.66 -17.91
CA GLU A 192 3.72 -4.08 -17.95
C GLU A 192 2.24 -4.41 -17.64
N PRO A 193 1.76 -5.63 -17.97
CA PRO A 193 0.35 -6.02 -17.77
C PRO A 193 -0.16 -5.95 -16.34
N GLN A 194 0.73 -6.05 -15.35
CA GLN A 194 0.38 -5.95 -13.93
C GLN A 194 0.36 -4.48 -13.43
N CYS A 195 0.61 -3.50 -14.28
CA CYS A 195 0.47 -2.08 -13.91
C CYS A 195 -0.99 -1.76 -13.56
N VAL A 196 -1.20 -1.14 -12.39
CA VAL A 196 -2.55 -0.80 -11.90
C VAL A 196 -3.29 0.12 -12.86
N PHE A 197 -2.61 1.12 -13.43
CA PHE A 197 -3.22 2.06 -14.39
C PHE A 197 -3.65 1.35 -15.67
N ARG A 198 -2.81 0.45 -16.18
CA ARG A 198 -3.11 -0.38 -17.36
C ARG A 198 -4.34 -1.24 -17.13
N GLN A 199 -4.43 -1.92 -16.00
CA GLN A 199 -5.57 -2.77 -15.67
C GLN A 199 -6.88 -1.98 -15.59
N ILE A 200 -6.85 -0.79 -15.01
CA ILE A 200 -8.01 0.11 -14.93
C ILE A 200 -8.41 0.55 -16.34
N PHE A 201 -7.47 1.03 -17.13
CA PHE A 201 -7.73 1.49 -18.50
C PHE A 201 -8.29 0.37 -19.38
N GLU A 202 -7.60 -0.76 -19.45
CA GLU A 202 -8.04 -1.92 -20.25
C GLU A 202 -9.39 -2.48 -19.78
N SER A 203 -9.69 -2.45 -18.46
CA SER A 203 -11.00 -2.84 -17.94
C SER A 203 -12.10 -1.92 -18.45
N THR A 204 -11.86 -0.60 -18.41
CA THR A 204 -12.80 0.41 -18.91
C THR A 204 -13.02 0.28 -20.42
N LEU A 205 -11.95 0.07 -21.19
CA LEU A 205 -12.03 -0.18 -22.63
C LEU A 205 -12.93 -1.41 -22.93
N ARG A 206 -12.68 -2.52 -22.23
CA ARG A 206 -13.48 -3.76 -22.39
C ARG A 206 -14.96 -3.54 -22.07
N GLN A 207 -15.26 -2.87 -20.96
CA GLN A 207 -16.65 -2.58 -20.56
C GLN A 207 -17.39 -1.75 -21.61
N ARG A 208 -16.69 -0.81 -22.24
CA ARG A 208 -17.26 0.10 -23.26
C ARG A 208 -17.07 -0.42 -24.69
N ARG A 209 -16.44 -1.58 -24.88
CA ARG A 209 -16.11 -2.17 -26.19
C ARG A 209 -15.28 -1.24 -27.07
N ILE A 210 -14.46 -0.37 -26.47
CA ILE A 210 -13.51 0.48 -27.17
C ILE A 210 -12.22 -0.33 -27.42
N THR A 211 -11.62 -0.16 -28.61
CA THR A 211 -10.38 -0.86 -28.96
C THR A 211 -9.32 0.14 -29.43
N VAL A 212 -8.06 -0.23 -29.24
CA VAL A 212 -6.89 0.48 -29.78
C VAL A 212 -6.14 -0.44 -30.74
N GLU A 213 -5.34 0.13 -31.63
CA GLU A 213 -4.66 -0.64 -32.68
C GLU A 213 -3.63 -1.60 -32.09
N ASN A 214 -2.79 -1.14 -31.16
CA ASN A 214 -1.81 -1.95 -30.45
C ASN A 214 -1.47 -1.42 -29.07
N THR A 215 -0.62 -2.15 -28.33
CA THR A 215 -0.05 -1.71 -27.06
C THR A 215 1.47 -1.71 -27.16
N ILE A 216 2.10 -0.60 -26.78
CA ILE A 216 3.56 -0.46 -26.65
C ILE A 216 3.90 -0.50 -25.17
N GLU A 217 4.74 -1.45 -24.78
CA GLU A 217 5.13 -1.62 -23.37
C GLU A 217 6.48 -0.99 -23.09
N LEU A 218 6.52 -0.05 -22.14
CA LEU A 218 7.72 0.65 -21.69
C LEU A 218 7.75 0.67 -20.17
N LEU A 219 8.91 0.45 -19.55
CA LEU A 219 9.07 0.37 -18.10
C LEU A 219 9.23 1.74 -17.41
N SER A 220 9.54 2.79 -18.17
CA SER A 220 9.79 4.12 -17.61
C SER A 220 8.67 5.08 -17.96
N ILE A 221 8.10 5.73 -16.94
CA ILE A 221 7.09 6.79 -17.10
C ILE A 221 7.60 7.93 -17.99
N GLU A 222 8.85 8.33 -17.85
CA GLU A 222 9.43 9.38 -18.69
C GLU A 222 9.53 8.97 -20.15
N SER A 223 9.87 7.70 -20.44
CA SER A 223 9.87 7.17 -21.81
C SER A 223 8.46 7.14 -22.39
N ILE A 224 7.47 6.75 -21.60
CA ILE A 224 6.05 6.76 -21.98
C ILE A 224 5.63 8.19 -22.34
N LYS A 225 5.87 9.17 -21.48
CA LYS A 225 5.52 10.59 -21.71
C LYS A 225 6.14 11.12 -23.01
N ARG A 226 7.42 10.86 -23.24
CA ARG A 226 8.13 11.29 -24.46
C ARG A 226 7.57 10.66 -25.73
N CYS A 227 7.20 9.38 -25.67
CA CYS A 227 6.56 8.72 -26.80
C CYS A 227 5.17 9.29 -27.09
N VAL A 228 4.39 9.62 -26.05
CA VAL A 228 3.09 10.27 -26.21
C VAL A 228 3.26 11.68 -26.79
N ALA A 229 4.19 12.48 -26.29
CA ALA A 229 4.50 13.81 -26.80
C ALA A 229 4.96 13.79 -28.29
N ALA A 230 5.68 12.73 -28.67
CA ALA A 230 6.09 12.49 -30.06
C ALA A 230 4.95 11.98 -30.96
N ASN A 231 3.70 11.99 -30.48
CA ASN A 231 2.50 11.56 -31.22
C ASN A 231 2.51 10.07 -31.64
N ILE A 232 3.17 9.19 -30.86
CA ILE A 232 3.20 7.75 -31.16
C ILE A 232 1.90 7.06 -30.68
N GLY A 233 1.21 7.66 -29.70
CA GLY A 233 -0.02 7.11 -29.16
C GLY A 233 -0.54 7.86 -27.93
N VAL A 234 -1.34 7.17 -27.12
CA VAL A 234 -1.95 7.69 -25.89
C VAL A 234 -1.47 6.92 -24.68
N SER A 235 -1.57 7.52 -23.47
CA SER A 235 -1.28 6.84 -22.23
C SER A 235 -2.27 7.23 -21.13
N TYR A 236 -2.47 6.33 -20.14
CA TYR A 236 -3.34 6.57 -19.00
C TYR A 236 -2.50 6.58 -17.72
N LEU A 237 -2.30 7.77 -17.14
CA LEU A 237 -1.29 8.04 -16.12
C LEU A 237 -1.87 8.84 -14.94
N PRO A 238 -1.25 8.79 -13.75
CA PRO A 238 -1.57 9.73 -12.68
C PRO A 238 -1.33 11.17 -13.12
N ARG A 239 -2.32 12.04 -12.84
CA ARG A 239 -2.29 13.47 -13.23
C ARG A 239 -1.01 14.16 -12.79
N PHE A 240 -0.56 13.94 -11.55
CA PHE A 240 0.65 14.58 -11.01
C PHE A 240 1.93 14.22 -11.79
N ALA A 241 1.95 13.07 -12.47
CA ALA A 241 3.11 12.65 -13.27
C ALA A 241 3.21 13.36 -14.62
N VAL A 242 2.11 13.94 -15.09
CA VAL A 242 2.00 14.64 -16.39
C VAL A 242 1.62 16.12 -16.25
N GLU A 243 1.57 16.64 -15.04
CA GLU A 243 1.09 17.99 -14.74
C GLU A 243 1.89 19.07 -15.49
N LYS A 244 3.21 18.95 -15.51
CA LYS A 244 4.10 19.89 -16.23
C LYS A 244 3.86 19.90 -17.73
N GLU A 245 3.67 18.73 -18.32
CA GLU A 245 3.42 18.58 -19.75
C GLU A 245 2.02 19.07 -20.13
N LEU A 246 1.03 18.91 -19.25
CA LEU A 246 -0.31 19.49 -19.43
C LEU A 246 -0.27 21.01 -19.30
N GLU A 247 0.43 21.58 -18.32
CA GLU A 247 0.59 23.03 -18.14
C GLU A 247 1.36 23.69 -19.29
N SER A 248 2.39 23.03 -19.82
CA SER A 248 3.16 23.52 -20.96
C SER A 248 2.47 23.35 -22.31
N GLY A 249 1.41 22.56 -22.38
CA GLY A 249 0.72 22.18 -23.62
C GLY A 249 1.49 21.16 -24.47
N GLU A 250 2.53 20.53 -23.94
CA GLU A 250 3.23 19.43 -24.61
C GLU A 250 2.36 18.19 -24.70
N LEU A 251 1.49 17.97 -23.70
CA LEU A 251 0.43 16.96 -23.69
C LEU A 251 -0.93 17.62 -23.50
N ILE A 252 -1.96 16.96 -23.99
CA ILE A 252 -3.37 17.30 -23.73
C ILE A 252 -4.05 16.15 -23.01
N GLU A 253 -5.06 16.48 -22.21
CA GLU A 253 -5.95 15.50 -21.60
C GLU A 253 -7.09 15.19 -22.57
N LEU A 254 -7.34 13.90 -22.80
CA LEU A 254 -8.47 13.42 -23.57
C LEU A 254 -9.63 13.01 -22.62
N PRO A 255 -10.88 13.26 -23.00
CA PRO A 255 -12.02 12.76 -22.28
C PRO A 255 -12.02 11.22 -22.23
N PHE A 256 -12.21 10.65 -21.02
CA PHE A 256 -12.24 9.21 -20.83
C PHE A 256 -13.21 8.81 -19.72
N GLY A 257 -14.23 8.02 -20.09
CA GLY A 257 -15.26 7.60 -19.14
C GLY A 257 -16.20 8.72 -18.69
N GLU A 258 -17.11 8.39 -17.77
CA GLU A 258 -18.09 9.36 -17.21
C GLU A 258 -17.60 9.97 -15.90
N GLN A 259 -16.66 9.33 -15.21
CA GLN A 259 -16.10 9.78 -13.94
C GLN A 259 -14.58 9.68 -13.96
N SER A 260 -13.92 10.65 -13.34
CA SER A 260 -12.49 10.60 -13.08
C SER A 260 -12.18 9.40 -12.18
N GLN A 261 -11.35 8.49 -12.65
CA GLN A 261 -10.93 7.33 -11.88
C GLN A 261 -9.76 7.70 -10.97
N THR A 262 -9.77 7.18 -9.77
CA THR A 262 -8.71 7.40 -8.78
C THR A 262 -8.06 6.08 -8.36
N ILE A 263 -6.82 6.18 -7.91
CA ILE A 263 -6.07 5.09 -7.28
C ILE A 263 -5.57 5.58 -5.92
N THR A 264 -5.57 4.69 -4.93
CA THR A 264 -5.10 5.03 -3.59
C THR A 264 -3.61 4.71 -3.44
N ALA A 265 -2.79 5.73 -3.18
CA ALA A 265 -1.42 5.53 -2.75
C ALA A 265 -1.38 5.10 -1.29
N MET A 266 -0.45 4.25 -0.92
CA MET A 266 -0.32 3.72 0.43
C MET A 266 1.14 3.53 0.82
N CYS A 267 1.40 3.63 2.12
CA CYS A 267 2.61 3.17 2.78
C CYS A 267 2.27 1.93 3.60
N ALA A 268 3.05 0.86 3.47
CA ALA A 268 2.76 -0.39 4.17
C ALA A 268 4.04 -1.09 4.66
N HIS A 269 3.88 -1.92 5.70
CA HIS A 269 4.88 -2.86 6.18
C HIS A 269 4.19 -4.13 6.70
N HIS A 270 4.93 -5.23 6.87
CA HIS A 270 4.38 -6.46 7.40
C HIS A 270 3.84 -6.26 8.82
N ALA A 271 2.60 -6.71 9.10
CA ALA A 271 1.91 -6.46 10.39
C ALA A 271 2.63 -7.12 11.59
N GLY A 272 3.30 -8.25 11.37
CA GLY A 272 4.09 -8.93 12.40
C GLY A 272 5.50 -8.34 12.62
N LYS A 273 5.92 -7.34 11.81
CA LYS A 273 7.25 -6.76 11.92
C LYS A 273 7.32 -5.70 13.01
N ALA A 274 8.35 -5.76 13.86
CA ALA A 274 8.64 -4.69 14.81
C ALA A 274 9.11 -3.44 14.05
N VAL A 275 8.44 -2.32 14.27
CA VAL A 275 8.80 -1.05 13.63
C VAL A 275 10.05 -0.49 14.29
N SER A 276 11.15 -0.43 13.56
CA SER A 276 12.40 0.17 14.04
C SER A 276 12.32 1.70 14.04
N PRO A 277 13.20 2.42 14.78
CA PRO A 277 13.27 3.88 14.72
C PRO A 277 13.49 4.41 13.30
N ALA A 278 14.28 3.71 12.47
CA ALA A 278 14.50 4.04 11.07
C ALA A 278 13.20 3.91 10.24
N MET A 279 12.46 2.81 10.40
CA MET A 279 11.16 2.62 9.76
C MET A 279 10.16 3.70 10.17
N HIS A 280 10.07 3.98 11.48
CA HIS A 280 9.16 5.00 12.00
C HIS A 280 9.45 6.38 11.39
N THR A 281 10.71 6.80 11.42
CA THR A 281 11.14 8.08 10.83
C THR A 281 10.85 8.14 9.32
N PHE A 282 11.07 7.04 8.59
CA PHE A 282 10.79 6.98 7.17
C PHE A 282 9.29 7.10 6.88
N ILE A 283 8.44 6.37 7.59
CA ILE A 283 6.98 6.41 7.45
C ILE A 283 6.46 7.82 7.73
N GLN A 284 6.95 8.50 8.78
CA GLN A 284 6.61 9.91 9.05
C GLN A 284 7.00 10.83 7.89
N CYS A 285 8.21 10.68 7.34
CA CYS A 285 8.63 11.46 6.18
C CYS A 285 7.73 11.25 4.95
N VAL A 286 7.26 10.01 4.74
CA VAL A 286 6.30 9.69 3.69
C VAL A 286 4.97 10.41 3.93
N GLU A 287 4.37 10.24 5.12
CA GLU A 287 3.09 10.87 5.47
C GLU A 287 3.13 12.40 5.30
N GLU A 288 4.14 13.07 5.84
CA GLU A 288 4.31 14.51 5.71
C GLU A 288 4.46 15.00 4.27
N SER A 289 5.08 14.20 3.41
CA SER A 289 5.32 14.56 2.01
C SER A 289 4.10 14.38 1.13
N PHE A 290 3.16 13.50 1.52
CA PHE A 290 1.93 13.28 0.77
C PHE A 290 0.78 14.19 1.23
N VAL A 291 0.82 14.73 2.45
CA VAL A 291 -0.17 15.71 2.94
C VAL A 291 0.09 17.11 2.38
N ALA A 292 1.34 17.41 2.02
CA ALA A 292 1.77 18.75 1.57
C ALA A 292 1.63 18.96 0.04
N GLY A 293 1.13 18.04 -0.69
CA GLY A 293 0.95 18.09 -2.15
C GLY A 293 -0.42 17.58 -2.55
#